data_478d618f1797f4ec0bde660e2142b889
#
_entry.id   478d618f1797f4ec0bde660e2142b889
#
_cell.length_a   1.000
_cell.length_b   1.000
_cell.length_c   1.000
_cell.angle_alpha   90.00
_cell.angle_beta   90.00
_cell.angle_gamma   90.00
#
_symmetry.space_group_name_H-M   'P 1'
#
loop_
_entity.id
_entity.type
_entity.pdbx_description
1 polymer ?
#
loop_
_entity_poly.entity_id
_entity_poly.type
_entity_poly.pdbx_seq_one_letter_code
_entity_poly.pdbx_strand_id
1 'polypeptide(L)'
;MFVNRYLLKYDGKIFELPQEVFMCIAMLLAINEENRVLVAKSFYNALSLKKLSLATPILANLRVPNGNLSSCFITAMDDNIESIFYNIDTIAKISKNGGGAGLNISRIRAKNSMVNGYHNASGGVIPWIKIINDTAVAVNQQGRRAGAVTVALDSWHLDIESFLELQTENGDQRGKAYDIYPQVVVSDLFMERVEKNLEWTLLDPYEIRMKYGIELCELYGEEFEKKYLEIEKDRDITLKKIVKARELFKEIMKTQIETGMPYIFFKDRANLMNHNNHVGMIGNGNLCMESFSNFSPSRDFKEDIDENSGVRKVNLGEVHTCNLVSLNLAEIEREKLEKNVNIAVRILDNTIDLTKTPIKESDKHNRNYRAIGVGTMGLADYLAREYMIYEDSILEIDELFEEIALYSLKSSALLAKERGSYPMFKGSQWDREVFFQKDEKWYLENSKFSQKWKEVFELVKEYGIRNGELTAVAPNTSTSLLMGSTASVNPTFSRFYIEKNQKGAVPRVVKYLKDRAWFYPEFKNVDPQTYVKIMGRIGKWTTQGVSMELIFDLNKNIKAKDIYDTLMTAWKEGCKSVYYIRTIQKSTNIMNEKEECESCSG
;
A
#
# COMPACT_ATOMS: atom_id res chain seq x y z
N MET A 1 20.85 -14.32 -1.63
CA MET A 1 20.05 -13.22 -1.08
C MET A 1 20.31 -13.03 0.42
N PHE A 2 20.02 -14.00 1.29
CA PHE A 2 20.17 -13.86 2.76
C PHE A 2 21.55 -13.34 3.18
N VAL A 3 22.61 -13.98 2.70
CA VAL A 3 24.02 -13.63 2.94
C VAL A 3 24.36 -12.18 2.54
N ASN A 4 23.80 -11.71 1.45
CA ASN A 4 24.18 -10.40 0.90
C ASN A 4 23.39 -9.24 1.51
N ARG A 5 22.14 -9.49 1.91
CA ARG A 5 21.19 -8.43 2.26
C ARG A 5 20.88 -8.35 3.76
N TYR A 6 20.86 -9.49 4.45
CA TYR A 6 20.35 -9.56 5.82
C TYR A 6 21.41 -9.91 6.88
N LEU A 7 22.44 -10.70 6.53
CA LEU A 7 23.48 -11.02 7.51
C LEU A 7 24.34 -9.80 7.82
N LEU A 8 24.56 -9.56 9.10
CA LEU A 8 25.45 -8.51 9.56
C LEU A 8 26.90 -8.84 9.20
N LYS A 9 27.65 -7.80 8.84
CA LYS A 9 29.05 -7.88 8.48
C LYS A 9 29.88 -6.97 9.37
N TYR A 10 31.01 -7.45 9.81
CA TYR A 10 32.02 -6.66 10.47
C TYR A 10 33.31 -6.77 9.67
N ASP A 11 33.92 -5.65 9.32
CA ASP A 11 35.10 -5.59 8.47
C ASP A 11 34.97 -6.43 7.18
N GLY A 12 33.80 -6.33 6.52
CA GLY A 12 33.49 -7.07 5.29
C GLY A 12 33.20 -8.58 5.48
N LYS A 13 33.44 -9.13 6.68
CA LYS A 13 33.23 -10.56 6.99
C LYS A 13 31.87 -10.78 7.66
N ILE A 14 31.17 -11.83 7.24
CA ILE A 14 29.95 -12.30 7.86
C ILE A 14 30.30 -13.03 9.15
N PHE A 15 29.62 -12.70 10.26
CA PHE A 15 29.89 -13.28 11.57
C PHE A 15 28.66 -13.95 12.21
N GLU A 16 27.56 -14.08 11.47
CA GLU A 16 26.35 -14.73 11.98
C GLU A 16 25.78 -15.74 10.97
N LEU A 17 25.07 -16.74 11.47
CA LEU A 17 24.34 -17.73 10.68
C LEU A 17 22.86 -17.34 10.56
N PRO A 18 22.13 -17.82 9.52
CA PRO A 18 20.70 -17.55 9.38
C PRO A 18 19.85 -17.91 10.61
N GLN A 19 20.18 -19.02 11.29
CA GLN A 19 19.48 -19.45 12.51
C GLN A 19 19.68 -18.46 13.66
N GLU A 20 20.87 -17.91 13.79
CA GLU A 20 21.19 -16.90 14.81
C GLU A 20 20.43 -15.61 14.54
N VAL A 21 20.33 -15.21 13.27
CA VAL A 21 19.50 -14.05 12.87
C VAL A 21 18.06 -14.23 13.32
N PHE A 22 17.43 -15.36 12.97
CA PHE A 22 16.03 -15.61 13.36
C PHE A 22 15.87 -15.71 14.88
N MET A 23 16.84 -16.27 15.59
CA MET A 23 16.78 -16.32 17.05
C MET A 23 16.93 -14.93 17.68
N CYS A 24 17.90 -14.12 17.24
CA CYS A 24 18.07 -12.76 17.73
C CYS A 24 16.82 -11.90 17.48
N ILE A 25 16.24 -11.99 16.27
CA ILE A 25 14.99 -11.30 15.93
C ILE A 25 13.86 -11.75 16.85
N ALA A 26 13.68 -13.06 17.04
CA ALA A 26 12.63 -13.61 17.89
C ALA A 26 12.78 -13.16 19.36
N MET A 27 14.00 -13.12 19.87
CA MET A 27 14.28 -12.65 21.24
C MET A 27 14.01 -11.16 21.40
N LEU A 28 14.43 -10.33 20.43
CA LEU A 28 14.17 -8.89 20.44
C LEU A 28 12.68 -8.58 20.34
N LEU A 29 11.94 -9.24 19.45
CA LEU A 29 10.49 -9.10 19.34
C LEU A 29 9.76 -9.51 20.62
N ALA A 30 10.30 -10.44 21.41
CA ALA A 30 9.72 -10.91 22.65
C ALA A 30 10.20 -10.15 23.90
N ILE A 31 10.99 -9.07 23.76
CA ILE A 31 11.70 -8.43 24.89
C ILE A 31 10.76 -7.86 25.93
N ASN A 32 9.57 -7.39 25.53
CA ASN A 32 8.56 -6.79 26.40
C ASN A 32 7.46 -7.79 26.82
N GLU A 33 7.59 -9.06 26.42
CA GLU A 33 6.62 -10.09 26.79
C GLU A 33 6.83 -10.58 28.23
N GLU A 34 5.74 -10.93 28.91
CA GLU A 34 5.81 -11.49 30.25
C GLU A 34 6.56 -12.83 30.25
N ASN A 35 6.19 -13.73 29.34
CA ASN A 35 6.87 -15.03 29.16
C ASN A 35 7.80 -15.01 27.94
N ARG A 36 8.89 -14.21 28.02
CA ARG A 36 9.83 -13.95 26.92
C ARG A 36 10.34 -15.20 26.23
N VAL A 37 10.72 -16.22 27.00
CA VAL A 37 11.33 -17.45 26.49
C VAL A 37 10.33 -18.24 25.65
N LEU A 38 9.09 -18.40 26.13
CA LEU A 38 8.06 -19.15 25.41
C LEU A 38 7.66 -18.43 24.13
N VAL A 39 7.48 -17.10 24.19
CA VAL A 39 7.10 -16.29 23.05
C VAL A 39 8.24 -16.25 22.02
N ALA A 40 9.50 -16.05 22.43
CA ALA A 40 10.64 -16.08 21.52
C ALA A 40 10.79 -17.45 20.82
N LYS A 41 10.60 -18.56 21.52
CA LYS A 41 10.57 -19.90 20.90
C LYS A 41 9.46 -20.03 19.87
N SER A 42 8.27 -19.48 20.15
CA SER A 42 7.14 -19.51 19.21
C SER A 42 7.46 -18.70 17.95
N PHE A 43 8.01 -17.49 18.10
CA PHE A 43 8.44 -16.64 16.99
C PHE A 43 9.55 -17.30 16.17
N TYR A 44 10.59 -17.81 16.84
CA TYR A 44 11.68 -18.52 16.16
C TYR A 44 11.17 -19.70 15.33
N ASN A 45 10.29 -20.53 15.88
CA ASN A 45 9.74 -21.67 15.16
C ASN A 45 8.94 -21.24 13.92
N ALA A 46 8.16 -20.17 14.02
CA ALA A 46 7.40 -19.67 12.88
C ALA A 46 8.31 -19.11 11.77
N LEU A 47 9.40 -18.43 12.13
CA LEU A 47 10.37 -17.86 11.19
C LEU A 47 11.31 -18.91 10.60
N SER A 48 11.92 -19.77 11.43
CA SER A 48 12.88 -20.78 10.99
C SER A 48 12.25 -21.88 10.15
N LEU A 49 10.98 -22.23 10.40
CA LEU A 49 10.19 -23.15 9.60
C LEU A 49 9.54 -22.47 8.38
N LYS A 50 9.90 -21.21 8.09
CA LYS A 50 9.42 -20.44 6.94
C LYS A 50 7.90 -20.25 6.87
N LYS A 51 7.18 -20.35 7.98
CA LYS A 51 5.73 -20.13 8.04
C LYS A 51 5.36 -18.66 7.95
N LEU A 52 6.21 -17.79 8.47
CA LEU A 52 6.07 -16.35 8.45
C LEU A 52 7.28 -15.69 7.79
N SER A 53 7.03 -14.68 6.99
CA SER A 53 8.04 -13.80 6.43
C SER A 53 7.87 -12.40 6.99
N LEU A 54 8.91 -11.88 7.64
CA LEU A 54 8.95 -10.51 8.11
C LEU A 54 9.28 -9.57 6.95
N ALA A 55 8.76 -8.34 6.99
CA ALA A 55 9.15 -7.28 6.07
C ALA A 55 10.68 -7.02 6.15
N THR A 56 11.27 -6.64 5.01
CA THR A 56 12.71 -6.39 4.91
C THR A 56 13.27 -5.46 6.00
N PRO A 57 12.62 -4.33 6.37
CA PRO A 57 13.15 -3.49 7.44
C PRO A 57 13.23 -4.19 8.80
N ILE A 58 12.28 -5.05 9.13
CA ILE A 58 12.33 -5.82 10.38
C ILE A 58 13.52 -6.79 10.34
N LEU A 59 13.69 -7.54 9.24
CA LEU A 59 14.81 -8.48 9.06
C LEU A 59 16.18 -7.79 9.10
N ALA A 60 16.29 -6.59 8.52
CA ALA A 60 17.55 -5.88 8.38
C ALA A 60 17.90 -5.02 9.60
N ASN A 61 16.92 -4.34 10.19
CA ASN A 61 17.18 -3.22 11.09
C ASN A 61 16.84 -3.50 12.57
N LEU A 62 16.03 -4.53 12.89
CA LEU A 62 15.67 -4.80 14.30
C LEU A 62 16.88 -5.04 15.20
N ARG A 63 17.98 -5.60 14.64
CA ARG A 63 19.22 -5.87 15.34
C ARG A 63 20.22 -4.71 15.31
N VAL A 64 19.81 -3.58 14.73
CA VAL A 64 20.62 -2.37 14.63
C VAL A 64 20.05 -1.32 15.61
N PRO A 65 20.90 -0.66 16.43
CA PRO A 65 20.42 0.39 17.32
C PRO A 65 19.66 1.49 16.58
N ASN A 66 18.50 1.88 17.12
CA ASN A 66 17.61 2.89 16.53
C ASN A 66 17.12 2.58 15.10
N GLY A 67 17.00 1.31 14.74
CA GLY A 67 16.53 0.88 13.42
C GLY A 67 15.07 1.26 13.18
N ASN A 68 14.79 1.79 11.99
CA ASN A 68 13.42 1.89 11.47
C ASN A 68 12.96 0.51 10.97
N LEU A 69 11.80 0.05 11.44
CA LEU A 69 11.25 -1.26 11.13
C LEU A 69 10.08 -1.20 10.14
N SER A 70 9.64 0.01 9.77
CA SER A 70 8.54 0.24 8.84
C SER A 70 9.03 0.44 7.41
N SER A 71 8.32 -0.15 6.43
CA SER A 71 8.73 -0.14 5.03
C SER A 71 8.34 1.15 4.30
N CYS A 72 7.12 1.63 4.53
CA CYS A 72 6.52 2.75 3.80
C CYS A 72 5.86 3.75 4.75
N PHE A 73 5.74 4.99 4.26
CA PHE A 73 5.19 6.13 4.99
C PHE A 73 4.25 6.89 4.07
N ILE A 74 3.06 7.26 4.55
CA ILE A 74 2.08 8.02 3.76
C ILE A 74 1.80 9.35 4.43
N THR A 75 1.96 10.43 3.67
CA THR A 75 1.76 11.82 4.13
C THR A 75 1.05 12.66 3.07
N ALA A 76 0.68 13.88 3.44
CA ALA A 76 0.11 14.88 2.54
C ALA A 76 0.85 16.22 2.68
N MET A 77 0.77 17.00 1.63
CA MET A 77 1.40 18.32 1.50
C MET A 77 0.31 19.39 1.39
N ASP A 78 0.34 20.41 2.24
CA ASP A 78 -0.53 21.57 2.13
C ASP A 78 0.05 22.62 1.17
N ASP A 79 -0.81 23.49 0.65
CA ASP A 79 -0.51 24.49 -0.36
C ASP A 79 0.13 25.78 0.22
N ASN A 80 1.25 25.61 0.91
CA ASN A 80 2.11 26.69 1.38
C ASN A 80 3.57 26.25 1.38
N ILE A 81 4.47 27.22 1.27
CA ILE A 81 5.91 26.97 1.10
C ILE A 81 6.51 26.20 2.27
N GLU A 82 6.04 26.45 3.47
CA GLU A 82 6.52 25.83 4.70
C GLU A 82 6.17 24.34 4.70
N SER A 83 4.91 23.99 4.40
CA SER A 83 4.47 22.59 4.30
C SER A 83 5.18 21.84 3.18
N ILE A 84 5.37 22.49 2.02
CA ILE A 84 6.05 21.89 0.87
C ILE A 84 7.48 21.48 1.25
N PHE A 85 8.29 22.42 1.76
CA PHE A 85 9.68 22.11 2.13
C PHE A 85 9.80 21.22 3.35
N TYR A 86 8.86 21.30 4.30
CA TYR A 86 8.78 20.36 5.41
C TYR A 86 8.56 18.91 4.94
N ASN A 87 7.69 18.71 3.96
CA ASN A 87 7.46 17.37 3.39
C ASN A 87 8.65 16.88 2.56
N ILE A 88 9.37 17.76 1.86
CA ILE A 88 10.62 17.42 1.15
C ILE A 88 11.68 16.93 2.15
N ASP A 89 11.88 17.65 3.27
CA ASP A 89 12.76 17.21 4.37
C ASP A 89 12.30 15.88 4.98
N THR A 90 11.00 15.72 5.19
CA THR A 90 10.39 14.48 5.67
C THR A 90 10.69 13.30 4.75
N ILE A 91 10.51 13.46 3.43
CA ILE A 91 10.84 12.43 2.41
C ILE A 91 12.33 12.09 2.46
N ALA A 92 13.21 13.07 2.57
CA ALA A 92 14.65 12.86 2.67
C ALA A 92 15.02 12.02 3.92
N LYS A 93 14.39 12.31 5.08
CA LYS A 93 14.57 11.56 6.33
C LYS A 93 14.06 10.12 6.22
N ILE A 94 12.88 9.92 5.61
CA ILE A 94 12.30 8.61 5.36
C ILE A 94 13.23 7.79 4.45
N SER A 95 13.64 8.35 3.31
CA SER A 95 14.51 7.71 2.34
C SER A 95 15.84 7.30 2.96
N LYS A 96 16.51 8.22 3.67
CA LYS A 96 17.76 7.94 4.39
C LYS A 96 17.66 6.74 5.35
N ASN A 97 16.49 6.52 5.96
CA ASN A 97 16.25 5.44 6.91
C ASN A 97 15.62 4.19 6.27
N GLY A 98 15.65 4.08 4.96
CA GLY A 98 15.25 2.87 4.25
C GLY A 98 13.76 2.74 3.98
N GLY A 99 12.98 3.80 4.20
CA GLY A 99 11.54 3.83 3.93
C GLY A 99 11.20 4.34 2.53
N GLY A 100 10.11 3.85 1.94
CA GLY A 100 9.45 4.46 0.78
C GLY A 100 8.40 5.48 1.23
N ALA A 101 8.20 6.55 0.46
CA ALA A 101 7.21 7.57 0.78
C ALA A 101 6.04 7.56 -0.21
N GLY A 102 4.81 7.68 0.29
CA GLY A 102 3.60 8.00 -0.47
C GLY A 102 3.13 9.41 -0.12
N LEU A 103 3.09 10.30 -1.10
CA LEU A 103 2.78 11.71 -0.89
C LEU A 103 1.53 12.11 -1.65
N ASN A 104 0.52 12.66 -0.97
CA ASN A 104 -0.63 13.30 -1.60
C ASN A 104 -0.35 14.79 -1.80
N ILE A 105 -0.48 15.27 -3.05
CA ILE A 105 -0.24 16.68 -3.42
C ILE A 105 -1.49 17.37 -3.96
N SER A 106 -2.66 16.76 -3.86
CA SER A 106 -3.91 17.27 -4.46
C SER A 106 -4.41 18.59 -3.84
N ARG A 107 -3.80 19.03 -2.74
CA ARG A 107 -4.07 20.34 -2.14
C ARG A 107 -3.32 21.49 -2.82
N ILE A 108 -2.23 21.18 -3.52
CA ILE A 108 -1.38 22.19 -4.16
C ILE A 108 -2.15 22.85 -5.29
N ARG A 109 -2.17 24.19 -5.32
CA ARG A 109 -2.83 24.96 -6.37
C ARG A 109 -2.30 24.63 -7.76
N ALA A 110 -3.19 24.69 -8.74
CA ALA A 110 -2.89 24.37 -10.11
C ALA A 110 -2.03 25.46 -10.79
N LYS A 111 -1.51 25.11 -11.96
CA LYS A 111 -0.85 26.07 -12.85
C LYS A 111 -1.80 27.22 -13.19
N ASN A 112 -1.26 28.44 -13.24
CA ASN A 112 -1.98 29.71 -13.47
C ASN A 112 -2.92 30.12 -12.31
N SER A 113 -2.94 29.43 -11.20
CA SER A 113 -3.64 29.88 -10.00
C SER A 113 -2.99 31.16 -9.43
N MET A 114 -3.74 31.86 -8.58
CA MET A 114 -3.30 33.11 -7.94
C MET A 114 -2.23 32.86 -6.88
N VAL A 115 -1.20 33.69 -6.82
CA VAL A 115 -0.20 33.73 -5.73
C VAL A 115 -0.04 35.18 -5.24
N ASN A 116 -0.29 35.41 -3.96
CA ASN A 116 -0.14 36.74 -3.33
C ASN A 116 -0.88 37.88 -4.08
N GLY A 117 -2.06 37.62 -4.61
CA GLY A 117 -2.85 38.58 -5.38
C GLY A 117 -2.46 38.71 -6.86
N TYR A 118 -1.41 38.03 -7.31
CA TYR A 118 -1.02 38.01 -8.72
C TYR A 118 -1.69 36.82 -9.45
N HIS A 119 -2.47 37.14 -10.47
CA HIS A 119 -3.10 36.12 -11.33
C HIS A 119 -2.06 35.42 -12.21
N ASN A 120 -2.32 34.16 -12.57
CA ASN A 120 -1.45 33.37 -13.45
C ASN A 120 0.00 33.20 -12.93
N ALA A 121 0.22 33.29 -11.63
CA ALA A 121 1.56 33.28 -11.05
C ALA A 121 2.03 31.87 -10.59
N SER A 122 1.11 30.92 -10.38
CA SER A 122 1.45 29.56 -9.97
C SER A 122 2.04 28.72 -11.11
N GLY A 123 3.11 27.98 -10.83
CA GLY A 123 3.67 26.94 -11.71
C GLY A 123 2.93 25.61 -11.65
N GLY A 124 1.96 25.46 -10.72
CA GLY A 124 1.24 24.21 -10.48
C GLY A 124 2.05 23.14 -9.74
N VAL A 125 1.63 21.88 -9.86
CA VAL A 125 2.24 20.76 -9.14
C VAL A 125 3.58 20.29 -9.72
N ILE A 126 3.81 20.45 -11.03
CA ILE A 126 4.97 19.87 -11.73
C ILE A 126 6.33 20.34 -11.18
N PRO A 127 6.57 21.66 -10.93
CA PRO A 127 7.83 22.10 -10.35
C PRO A 127 8.16 21.47 -8.99
N TRP A 128 7.15 21.26 -8.15
CA TRP A 128 7.32 20.62 -6.84
C TRP A 128 7.63 19.12 -6.98
N ILE A 129 6.97 18.44 -7.90
CA ILE A 129 7.26 17.04 -8.22
C ILE A 129 8.72 16.85 -8.67
N LYS A 130 9.28 17.81 -9.42
CA LYS A 130 10.69 17.75 -9.80
C LYS A 130 11.63 17.82 -8.60
N ILE A 131 11.38 18.70 -7.65
CA ILE A 131 12.18 18.78 -6.42
C ILE A 131 12.09 17.47 -5.63
N ILE A 132 10.90 16.87 -5.57
CA ILE A 132 10.68 15.57 -4.92
C ILE A 132 11.47 14.47 -5.64
N ASN A 133 11.42 14.44 -6.99
CA ASN A 133 12.20 13.52 -7.81
C ASN A 133 13.70 13.63 -7.52
N ASP A 134 14.24 14.82 -7.57
CA ASP A 134 15.66 15.07 -7.37
C ASP A 134 16.09 14.77 -5.92
N THR A 135 15.19 15.00 -4.95
CA THR A 135 15.39 14.59 -3.55
C THR A 135 15.45 13.07 -3.42
N ALA A 136 14.56 12.34 -4.09
CA ALA A 136 14.57 10.86 -4.08
C ALA A 136 15.87 10.30 -4.66
N VAL A 137 16.39 10.90 -5.73
CA VAL A 137 17.66 10.53 -6.34
C VAL A 137 18.85 10.87 -5.44
N ALA A 138 18.85 12.09 -4.86
CA ALA A 138 19.95 12.59 -4.05
C ALA A 138 20.11 11.85 -2.72
N VAL A 139 19.00 11.45 -2.09
CA VAL A 139 18.99 10.79 -0.79
C VAL A 139 18.72 9.30 -0.97
N ASN A 140 19.67 8.59 -1.54
CA ASN A 140 19.61 7.14 -1.60
C ASN A 140 19.96 6.49 -0.25
N GLN A 141 19.48 5.27 -0.05
CA GLN A 141 19.64 4.51 1.20
C GLN A 141 21.06 3.95 1.36
N GLN A 142 22.04 4.81 1.59
CA GLN A 142 23.44 4.43 1.87
C GLN A 142 24.05 3.49 0.79
N GLY A 143 23.68 3.65 -0.48
CA GLY A 143 24.13 2.80 -1.58
C GLY A 143 23.52 1.39 -1.60
N ARG A 144 22.52 1.12 -0.73
CA ARG A 144 21.84 -0.18 -0.68
C ARG A 144 20.53 -0.22 -1.45
N ARG A 145 19.84 0.93 -1.59
CA ARG A 145 18.57 1.10 -2.31
C ARG A 145 18.44 2.52 -2.85
N ALA A 146 17.78 2.71 -3.99
CA ALA A 146 17.34 4.02 -4.44
C ALA A 146 16.22 4.56 -3.55
N GLY A 147 16.13 5.87 -3.37
CA GLY A 147 14.97 6.51 -2.75
C GLY A 147 13.75 6.26 -3.64
N ALA A 148 12.61 5.95 -3.04
CA ALA A 148 11.39 5.68 -3.79
C ALA A 148 10.21 6.47 -3.22
N VAL A 149 9.56 7.25 -4.09
CA VAL A 149 8.45 8.14 -3.71
C VAL A 149 7.30 7.96 -4.68
N THR A 150 6.12 7.62 -4.16
CA THR A 150 4.87 7.70 -4.92
C THR A 150 4.25 9.06 -4.70
N VAL A 151 3.84 9.70 -5.79
CA VAL A 151 3.14 10.99 -5.75
C VAL A 151 1.73 10.80 -6.26
N ALA A 152 0.74 11.15 -5.43
CA ALA A 152 -0.67 10.97 -5.71
C ALA A 152 -1.36 12.30 -6.04
N LEU A 153 -2.16 12.30 -7.12
CA LEU A 153 -2.97 13.43 -7.56
C LEU A 153 -4.41 12.96 -7.86
N ASP A 154 -5.40 13.70 -7.36
CA ASP A 154 -6.80 13.44 -7.66
C ASP A 154 -7.14 13.72 -9.13
N SER A 155 -7.97 12.88 -9.74
CA SER A 155 -8.37 12.96 -11.15
C SER A 155 -9.15 14.23 -11.54
N TRP A 156 -9.66 14.97 -10.56
CA TRP A 156 -10.34 16.26 -10.77
C TRP A 156 -9.37 17.46 -10.75
N HIS A 157 -8.10 17.27 -10.38
CA HIS A 157 -7.12 18.36 -10.31
C HIS A 157 -6.81 18.91 -11.69
N LEU A 158 -6.73 20.25 -11.82
CA LEU A 158 -6.55 20.91 -13.12
C LEU A 158 -5.24 20.52 -13.84
N ASP A 159 -4.21 20.17 -13.08
CA ASP A 159 -2.89 19.77 -13.64
C ASP A 159 -2.80 18.29 -13.99
N ILE A 160 -3.91 17.51 -13.92
CA ILE A 160 -3.87 16.06 -14.11
C ILE A 160 -3.28 15.63 -15.46
N GLU A 161 -3.57 16.36 -16.55
CA GLU A 161 -3.04 16.03 -17.88
C GLU A 161 -1.51 16.16 -17.91
N SER A 162 -0.96 17.24 -17.34
CA SER A 162 0.50 17.43 -17.23
C SER A 162 1.15 16.40 -16.29
N PHE A 163 0.42 15.96 -15.26
CA PHE A 163 0.85 14.90 -14.34
C PHE A 163 0.98 13.55 -15.06
N LEU A 164 0.09 13.21 -15.97
CA LEU A 164 0.17 11.99 -16.77
C LEU A 164 1.38 11.96 -17.70
N GLU A 165 1.90 13.12 -18.09
CA GLU A 165 3.08 13.23 -18.97
C GLU A 165 4.43 13.06 -18.27
N LEU A 166 4.47 12.99 -16.92
CA LEU A 166 5.71 13.02 -16.12
C LEU A 166 6.76 11.99 -16.55
N GLN A 167 6.35 10.82 -17.02
CA GLN A 167 7.24 9.69 -17.33
C GLN A 167 7.21 9.26 -18.79
N THR A 168 6.39 9.89 -19.62
CA THR A 168 6.36 9.60 -21.07
C THR A 168 7.62 10.13 -21.75
N GLU A 169 8.06 9.47 -22.84
CA GLU A 169 9.27 9.90 -23.57
C GLU A 169 9.08 11.21 -24.33
N ASN A 170 7.85 11.53 -24.72
CA ASN A 170 7.50 12.73 -25.46
C ASN A 170 7.25 13.95 -24.56
N GLY A 171 7.47 15.15 -25.09
CA GLY A 171 7.17 16.41 -24.41
C GLY A 171 8.40 17.16 -23.86
N ASP A 172 8.17 18.22 -23.09
CA ASP A 172 9.23 19.05 -22.52
C ASP A 172 9.98 18.31 -21.39
N GLN A 173 11.26 18.05 -21.60
CA GLN A 173 12.13 17.36 -20.62
C GLN A 173 12.20 18.07 -19.25
N ARG A 174 11.96 19.38 -19.23
CA ARG A 174 11.92 20.14 -17.97
C ARG A 174 10.72 19.79 -17.09
N GLY A 175 9.67 19.21 -17.67
CA GLY A 175 8.49 18.70 -16.95
C GLY A 175 8.58 17.23 -16.53
N LYS A 176 9.69 16.53 -16.82
CA LYS A 176 9.80 15.09 -16.55
C LYS A 176 10.31 14.76 -15.15
N ALA A 177 9.84 13.64 -14.59
CA ALA A 177 10.24 13.11 -13.29
C ALA A 177 10.22 11.57 -13.36
N TYR A 178 11.36 10.98 -13.71
CA TYR A 178 11.46 9.55 -14.03
C TYR A 178 11.66 8.65 -12.80
N ASP A 179 12.08 9.22 -11.66
CA ASP A 179 12.47 8.48 -10.47
C ASP A 179 11.38 8.48 -9.38
N ILE A 180 10.19 9.00 -9.70
CA ILE A 180 8.99 8.91 -8.85
C ILE A 180 7.99 7.92 -9.45
N TYR A 181 6.99 7.53 -8.64
CA TYR A 181 5.91 6.62 -9.02
C TYR A 181 4.58 7.38 -8.98
N PRO A 182 4.04 7.84 -10.13
CA PRO A 182 2.77 8.56 -10.19
C PRO A 182 1.61 7.67 -9.77
N GLN A 183 0.65 8.25 -9.05
CA GLN A 183 -0.61 7.63 -8.67
C GLN A 183 -1.78 8.56 -8.98
N VAL A 184 -2.80 8.08 -9.66
CA VAL A 184 -4.05 8.80 -9.89
C VAL A 184 -5.11 8.32 -8.90
N VAL A 185 -5.67 9.26 -8.15
CA VAL A 185 -6.76 9.02 -7.21
C VAL A 185 -8.09 9.27 -7.93
N VAL A 186 -8.95 8.27 -7.98
CA VAL A 186 -10.24 8.33 -8.68
C VAL A 186 -11.39 8.11 -7.70
N SER A 187 -12.47 8.88 -7.89
CA SER A 187 -13.74 8.71 -7.17
C SER A 187 -14.71 7.79 -7.93
N ASP A 188 -15.71 7.26 -7.25
CA ASP A 188 -16.78 6.50 -7.89
C ASP A 188 -17.53 7.36 -8.91
N LEU A 189 -17.80 8.64 -8.60
CA LEU A 189 -18.40 9.59 -9.55
C LEU A 189 -17.59 9.72 -10.85
N PHE A 190 -16.24 9.76 -10.76
CA PHE A 190 -15.40 9.79 -11.96
C PHE A 190 -15.57 8.52 -12.77
N MET A 191 -15.49 7.35 -12.14
CA MET A 191 -15.63 6.05 -12.80
C MET A 191 -17.01 5.86 -13.45
N GLU A 192 -18.07 6.31 -12.79
CA GLU A 192 -19.41 6.34 -13.39
C GLU A 192 -19.50 7.23 -14.62
N ARG A 193 -18.88 8.42 -14.58
CA ARG A 193 -18.82 9.32 -15.73
C ARG A 193 -17.98 8.76 -16.87
N VAL A 194 -16.92 8.00 -16.57
CA VAL A 194 -16.16 7.22 -17.56
C VAL A 194 -17.07 6.19 -18.23
N GLU A 195 -17.83 5.41 -17.46
CA GLU A 195 -18.74 4.38 -17.99
C GLU A 195 -19.82 5.00 -18.87
N LYS A 196 -20.45 6.11 -18.42
CA LYS A 196 -21.53 6.80 -19.11
C LYS A 196 -21.05 7.79 -20.19
N ASN A 197 -19.73 7.95 -20.36
CA ASN A 197 -19.09 8.92 -21.29
C ASN A 197 -19.55 10.37 -21.07
N LEU A 198 -19.65 10.79 -19.84
CA LEU A 198 -20.07 12.14 -19.43
C LEU A 198 -18.88 13.11 -19.34
N GLU A 199 -19.18 14.38 -19.14
CA GLU A 199 -18.18 15.42 -18.89
C GLU A 199 -17.58 15.30 -17.49
N TRP A 200 -16.34 15.75 -17.36
CA TRP A 200 -15.61 15.85 -16.11
C TRP A 200 -14.92 17.20 -16.03
N THR A 201 -15.11 17.92 -14.94
CA THR A 201 -14.54 19.25 -14.77
C THR A 201 -13.27 19.15 -13.94
N LEU A 202 -12.16 19.57 -14.52
CA LEU A 202 -10.89 19.76 -13.84
C LEU A 202 -10.91 21.11 -13.12
N LEU A 203 -10.46 21.15 -11.87
CA LEU A 203 -10.65 22.26 -10.94
C LEU A 203 -9.33 22.66 -10.28
N ASP A 204 -9.20 23.96 -9.94
CA ASP A 204 -8.12 24.46 -9.09
C ASP A 204 -8.49 24.33 -7.60
N PRO A 205 -7.72 23.59 -6.78
CA PRO A 205 -8.01 23.44 -5.36
C PRO A 205 -7.94 24.76 -4.58
N TYR A 206 -7.14 25.73 -5.02
CA TYR A 206 -7.03 27.03 -4.36
C TYR A 206 -8.33 27.84 -4.46
N GLU A 207 -8.94 27.97 -5.65
CA GLU A 207 -10.22 28.67 -5.78
C GLU A 207 -11.32 28.02 -4.94
N ILE A 208 -11.36 26.67 -4.88
CA ILE A 208 -12.30 25.92 -4.04
C ILE A 208 -12.09 26.27 -2.56
N ARG A 209 -10.86 26.21 -2.09
CA ARG A 209 -10.53 26.54 -0.69
C ARG A 209 -10.90 27.97 -0.33
N MET A 210 -10.58 28.93 -1.19
CA MET A 210 -10.87 30.33 -0.93
C MET A 210 -12.38 30.63 -0.90
N LYS A 211 -13.17 29.96 -1.72
CA LYS A 211 -14.61 30.22 -1.80
C LYS A 211 -15.44 29.37 -0.81
N TYR A 212 -15.11 28.09 -0.70
CA TYR A 212 -15.91 27.14 0.09
C TYR A 212 -15.31 26.79 1.45
N GLY A 213 -14.06 27.16 1.71
CA GLY A 213 -13.35 26.84 2.95
C GLY A 213 -13.08 25.35 3.17
N ILE A 214 -13.07 24.55 2.09
CA ILE A 214 -12.90 23.10 2.14
C ILE A 214 -11.71 22.65 1.29
N GLU A 215 -11.19 21.47 1.62
CA GLU A 215 -10.28 20.70 0.78
C GLU A 215 -11.06 19.58 0.07
N LEU A 216 -11.31 19.73 -1.22
CA LEU A 216 -12.09 18.75 -1.99
C LEU A 216 -11.45 17.35 -1.98
N CYS A 217 -10.12 17.27 -1.90
CA CYS A 217 -9.38 16.02 -1.76
C CYS A 217 -9.58 15.33 -0.40
N GLU A 218 -10.15 15.98 0.60
CA GLU A 218 -10.50 15.37 1.90
C GLU A 218 -11.92 14.77 1.92
N LEU A 219 -12.69 14.91 0.84
CA LEU A 219 -14.02 14.35 0.71
C LEU A 219 -14.02 13.06 -0.10
N TYR A 220 -15.00 12.19 0.16
CA TYR A 220 -15.22 10.94 -0.58
C TYR A 220 -16.72 10.56 -0.58
N GLY A 221 -17.10 9.61 -1.43
CA GLY A 221 -18.48 9.10 -1.52
C GLY A 221 -19.50 10.20 -1.82
N GLU A 222 -20.67 10.12 -1.20
CA GLU A 222 -21.79 11.06 -1.41
C GLU A 222 -21.43 12.50 -1.06
N GLU A 223 -20.58 12.74 -0.08
CA GLU A 223 -20.17 14.08 0.31
C GLU A 223 -19.29 14.71 -0.78
N PHE A 224 -18.33 13.96 -1.31
CA PHE A 224 -17.55 14.38 -2.47
C PHE A 224 -18.45 14.67 -3.67
N GLU A 225 -19.34 13.74 -4.03
CA GLU A 225 -20.24 13.89 -5.17
C GLU A 225 -21.09 15.16 -5.06
N LYS A 226 -21.73 15.37 -3.92
CA LYS A 226 -22.57 16.56 -3.66
C LYS A 226 -21.77 17.85 -3.84
N LYS A 227 -20.56 17.92 -3.23
CA LYS A 227 -19.74 19.12 -3.29
C LYS A 227 -19.15 19.34 -4.68
N TYR A 228 -18.66 18.30 -5.33
CA TYR A 228 -18.15 18.40 -6.68
C TYR A 228 -19.21 18.89 -7.67
N LEU A 229 -20.45 18.39 -7.62
CA LEU A 229 -21.56 18.82 -8.47
C LEU A 229 -22.00 20.26 -8.19
N GLU A 230 -21.88 20.73 -6.94
CA GLU A 230 -22.11 22.13 -6.57
C GLU A 230 -21.04 23.04 -7.21
N ILE A 231 -19.78 22.71 -7.01
CA ILE A 231 -18.61 23.47 -7.49
C ILE A 231 -18.55 23.50 -9.03
N GLU A 232 -18.82 22.37 -9.67
CA GLU A 232 -18.82 22.24 -11.14
C GLU A 232 -19.75 23.26 -11.81
N LYS A 233 -20.92 23.52 -11.23
CA LYS A 233 -21.94 24.45 -11.73
C LYS A 233 -21.65 25.90 -11.37
N ASP A 234 -20.74 26.14 -10.44
CA ASP A 234 -20.45 27.48 -9.95
C ASP A 234 -19.70 28.29 -11.01
N ARG A 235 -20.26 29.46 -11.36
CA ARG A 235 -19.70 30.37 -12.37
C ARG A 235 -18.54 31.20 -11.83
N ASP A 236 -18.44 31.37 -10.52
CA ASP A 236 -17.38 32.14 -9.89
C ASP A 236 -16.08 31.32 -9.73
N ILE A 237 -16.15 30.01 -9.87
CA ILE A 237 -14.97 29.16 -10.06
C ILE A 237 -14.54 29.28 -11.51
N THR A 238 -13.47 30.04 -11.74
CA THR A 238 -13.05 30.49 -13.07
C THR A 238 -11.92 29.65 -13.66
N LEU A 239 -11.00 29.20 -12.82
CA LEU A 239 -9.88 28.36 -13.23
C LEU A 239 -10.29 26.88 -13.26
N LYS A 240 -10.97 26.52 -14.35
CA LYS A 240 -11.45 25.16 -14.58
C LYS A 240 -11.41 24.77 -16.06
N LYS A 241 -11.39 23.47 -16.34
CA LYS A 241 -11.40 22.89 -17.70
C LYS A 241 -12.38 21.72 -17.75
N ILE A 242 -13.24 21.70 -18.76
CA ILE A 242 -14.18 20.60 -18.99
C ILE A 242 -13.57 19.63 -20.00
N VAL A 243 -13.53 18.35 -19.67
CA VAL A 243 -13.04 17.26 -20.53
C VAL A 243 -14.08 16.12 -20.56
N LYS A 244 -13.96 15.18 -21.47
CA LYS A 244 -14.73 13.93 -21.38
C LYS A 244 -14.03 12.97 -20.42
N ALA A 245 -14.73 12.47 -19.40
CA ALA A 245 -14.18 11.55 -18.40
C ALA A 245 -13.52 10.31 -19.05
N ARG A 246 -14.16 9.76 -20.10
CA ARG A 246 -13.64 8.61 -20.83
C ARG A 246 -12.36 8.93 -21.61
N GLU A 247 -12.20 10.13 -22.14
CA GLU A 247 -10.96 10.53 -22.82
C GLU A 247 -9.81 10.69 -21.82
N LEU A 248 -10.07 11.31 -20.66
CA LEU A 248 -9.07 11.36 -19.59
C LEU A 248 -8.66 9.96 -19.12
N PHE A 249 -9.62 9.05 -18.96
CA PHE A 249 -9.34 7.66 -18.58
C PHE A 249 -8.54 6.91 -19.66
N LYS A 250 -8.78 7.18 -20.93
CA LYS A 250 -7.95 6.65 -22.04
C LYS A 250 -6.51 7.16 -21.97
N GLU A 251 -6.27 8.43 -21.64
CA GLU A 251 -4.91 8.95 -21.44
C GLU A 251 -4.22 8.28 -20.25
N ILE A 252 -4.94 8.03 -19.14
CA ILE A 252 -4.41 7.24 -18.01
C ILE A 252 -3.98 5.85 -18.50
N MET A 253 -4.85 5.14 -19.20
CA MET A 253 -4.56 3.79 -19.72
C MET A 253 -3.39 3.79 -20.71
N LYS A 254 -3.31 4.78 -21.59
CA LYS A 254 -2.21 4.94 -22.55
C LYS A 254 -0.87 5.10 -21.82
N THR A 255 -0.82 5.99 -20.83
CA THR A 255 0.37 6.18 -20.00
C THR A 255 0.75 4.91 -19.25
N GLN A 256 -0.23 4.14 -18.75
CA GLN A 256 0.00 2.85 -18.10
C GLN A 256 0.61 1.80 -19.05
N ILE A 257 0.17 1.77 -20.31
CA ILE A 257 0.72 0.84 -21.32
C ILE A 257 2.16 1.23 -21.65
N GLU A 258 2.46 2.52 -21.75
CA GLU A 258 3.79 3.04 -22.11
C GLU A 258 4.81 2.89 -20.98
N THR A 259 4.40 3.16 -19.73
CA THR A 259 5.32 3.32 -18.59
C THR A 259 5.13 2.29 -17.47
N GLY A 260 4.02 1.55 -17.48
CA GLY A 260 3.58 0.71 -16.35
C GLY A 260 2.79 1.47 -15.29
N MET A 261 2.73 2.78 -15.34
CA MET A 261 2.11 3.71 -14.39
C MET A 261 1.26 4.75 -15.13
N PRO A 262 0.41 5.55 -14.45
CA PRO A 262 0.25 5.68 -12.99
C PRO A 262 -0.47 4.50 -12.36
N TYR A 263 -0.24 4.30 -11.04
CA TYR A 263 -1.11 3.46 -10.23
C TYR A 263 -2.50 4.08 -10.11
N ILE A 264 -3.54 3.26 -9.93
CA ILE A 264 -4.90 3.76 -9.70
C ILE A 264 -5.29 3.48 -8.26
N PHE A 265 -5.80 4.49 -7.58
CA PHE A 265 -6.37 4.38 -6.25
C PHE A 265 -7.86 4.71 -6.29
N PHE A 266 -8.70 3.72 -6.02
CA PHE A 266 -10.16 3.86 -5.95
C PHE A 266 -10.53 4.37 -4.55
N LYS A 267 -10.58 5.69 -4.41
CA LYS A 267 -10.69 6.38 -3.13
C LYS A 267 -11.93 5.98 -2.34
N ASP A 268 -13.08 5.94 -3.00
CA ASP A 268 -14.35 5.62 -2.35
C ASP A 268 -14.38 4.16 -1.90
N ARG A 269 -13.82 3.23 -2.73
CA ARG A 269 -13.68 1.81 -2.37
C ARG A 269 -12.77 1.61 -1.16
N ALA A 270 -11.67 2.36 -1.07
CA ALA A 270 -10.78 2.31 0.08
C ALA A 270 -11.45 2.86 1.35
N ASN A 271 -12.17 3.99 1.25
CA ASN A 271 -12.83 4.61 2.38
C ASN A 271 -14.10 3.88 2.84
N LEU A 272 -14.77 3.15 1.96
CA LEU A 272 -15.84 2.24 2.34
C LEU A 272 -15.35 1.21 3.38
N MET A 273 -14.10 0.74 3.24
CA MET A 273 -13.45 -0.21 4.16
C MET A 273 -12.65 0.47 5.29
N ASN A 274 -12.69 1.78 5.39
CA ASN A 274 -12.00 2.51 6.45
C ASN A 274 -12.71 2.34 7.79
N HIS A 275 -12.22 1.46 8.62
CA HIS A 275 -12.79 1.22 9.94
C HIS A 275 -12.60 2.39 10.92
N ASN A 276 -11.73 3.33 10.60
CA ASN A 276 -11.43 4.54 11.38
C ASN A 276 -12.03 5.81 10.75
N ASN A 277 -13.12 5.70 10.00
CA ASN A 277 -13.76 6.81 9.27
C ASN A 277 -14.31 7.93 10.15
N HIS A 278 -14.45 7.71 11.46
CA HIS A 278 -14.91 8.70 12.45
C HIS A 278 -13.85 9.78 12.76
N VAL A 279 -12.59 9.56 12.44
CA VAL A 279 -11.47 10.47 12.76
C VAL A 279 -10.62 10.86 11.55
N GLY A 280 -10.93 10.37 10.37
CA GLY A 280 -10.19 10.73 9.16
C GLY A 280 -10.57 9.90 7.96
N MET A 281 -9.83 10.09 6.87
CA MET A 281 -10.03 9.37 5.63
C MET A 281 -8.70 8.87 5.04
N ILE A 282 -8.79 7.92 4.11
CA ILE A 282 -7.67 7.40 3.34
C ILE A 282 -7.59 8.18 2.03
N GLY A 283 -6.52 8.97 1.83
CA GLY A 283 -6.36 9.84 0.66
C GLY A 283 -5.66 9.19 -0.53
N ASN A 284 -4.75 8.27 -0.28
CA ASN A 284 -3.97 7.54 -1.29
C ASN A 284 -3.32 6.29 -0.69
N GLY A 285 -2.72 5.47 -1.55
CA GLY A 285 -1.97 4.29 -1.16
C GLY A 285 -0.48 4.58 -0.88
N ASN A 286 0.20 3.59 -0.27
CA ASN A 286 1.65 3.57 -0.16
C ASN A 286 2.32 3.27 -1.51
N LEU A 287 3.64 3.16 -1.49
CA LEU A 287 4.46 2.91 -2.68
C LEU A 287 4.06 1.64 -3.46
N CYS A 288 3.65 0.57 -2.77
CA CYS A 288 3.23 -0.69 -3.41
C CYS A 288 1.72 -0.95 -3.36
N MET A 289 0.92 0.04 -2.97
CA MET A 289 -0.55 0.03 -3.02
C MET A 289 -1.24 -1.02 -2.13
N GLU A 290 -0.57 -1.53 -1.09
CA GLU A 290 -1.15 -2.51 -0.15
C GLU A 290 -1.50 -1.93 1.21
N SER A 291 -0.88 -0.83 1.64
CA SER A 291 -1.06 -0.32 2.99
C SER A 291 -1.71 1.06 2.99
N PHE A 292 -2.84 1.15 3.67
CA PHE A 292 -3.67 2.34 3.73
C PHE A 292 -4.14 2.57 5.17
N SER A 293 -4.18 3.81 5.61
CA SER A 293 -4.84 4.25 6.85
C SER A 293 -5.07 5.75 6.77
N ASN A 294 -5.73 6.30 7.76
CA ASN A 294 -5.86 7.74 7.91
C ASN A 294 -4.50 8.40 8.02
N PHE A 295 -4.36 9.57 7.46
CA PHE A 295 -3.19 10.44 7.64
C PHE A 295 -3.60 11.90 7.47
N SER A 296 -2.78 12.82 7.97
CA SER A 296 -3.03 14.25 7.86
C SER A 296 -1.73 15.03 7.73
N PRO A 297 -1.71 16.17 7.00
CA PRO A 297 -0.53 17.01 6.91
C PRO A 297 -0.22 17.68 8.24
N SER A 298 1.07 17.95 8.49
CA SER A 298 1.47 18.87 9.54
C SER A 298 1.12 20.30 9.13
N ARG A 299 0.63 21.11 10.07
CA ARG A 299 0.09 22.47 9.84
C ARG A 299 0.62 23.46 10.85
N ASP A 300 0.19 24.72 10.70
CA ASP A 300 0.50 25.80 11.63
C ASP A 300 2.01 25.99 11.86
N PHE A 301 2.74 26.07 10.76
CA PHE A 301 4.19 26.36 10.75
C PHE A 301 4.43 27.84 11.17
N LYS A 302 4.01 28.19 12.39
CA LYS A 302 4.21 29.56 12.88
C LYS A 302 5.69 29.84 13.04
N GLU A 303 6.08 31.08 12.68
CA GLU A 303 7.41 31.63 12.92
C GLU A 303 7.68 31.96 14.41
N ASP A 304 6.91 31.42 15.36
CA ASP A 304 7.27 31.46 16.77
C ASP A 304 8.52 30.60 16.97
N ILE A 305 9.62 31.12 16.47
CA ILE A 305 10.96 30.65 16.81
C ILE A 305 11.19 31.16 18.23
N ASP A 306 11.31 30.25 19.18
CA ASP A 306 11.83 30.59 20.51
C ASP A 306 13.22 31.21 20.28
N GLU A 307 13.36 32.51 20.56
CA GLU A 307 14.58 33.26 20.30
C GLU A 307 15.82 32.66 20.99
N ASN A 308 15.65 31.89 22.05
CA ASN A 308 16.74 31.29 22.81
C ASN A 308 17.10 29.87 22.29
N SER A 309 16.14 29.09 21.82
CA SER A 309 16.36 27.68 21.39
C SER A 309 16.36 27.51 19.87
N GLY A 310 15.85 28.49 19.11
CA GLY A 310 15.65 28.35 17.66
C GLY A 310 14.62 27.30 17.26
N VAL A 311 13.79 26.83 18.19
CA VAL A 311 12.80 25.77 17.95
C VAL A 311 11.57 26.33 17.25
N ARG A 312 11.27 25.81 16.05
CA ARG A 312 10.02 26.09 15.33
C ARG A 312 8.89 25.18 15.88
N LYS A 313 7.77 25.78 16.27
CA LYS A 313 6.56 25.03 16.65
C LYS A 313 5.77 24.64 15.40
N VAL A 314 5.40 23.37 15.31
CA VAL A 314 4.58 22.79 14.24
C VAL A 314 3.46 21.98 14.88
N ASN A 315 2.23 22.13 14.39
CA ASN A 315 1.14 21.22 14.72
C ASN A 315 1.30 19.95 13.89
N LEU A 316 1.85 18.91 14.53
CA LEU A 316 2.18 17.65 13.86
C LEU A 316 0.92 16.93 13.36
N GLY A 317 0.89 16.66 12.08
CA GLY A 317 -0.05 15.74 11.44
C GLY A 317 0.17 14.29 11.87
N GLU A 318 -0.33 13.38 11.07
CA GLU A 318 -0.15 11.94 11.23
C GLU A 318 0.34 11.33 9.92
N VAL A 319 1.40 10.56 9.99
CA VAL A 319 2.00 9.84 8.86
C VAL A 319 1.82 8.35 9.08
N HIS A 320 1.01 7.72 8.22
CA HIS A 320 0.80 6.27 8.28
C HIS A 320 2.09 5.51 7.99
N THR A 321 2.31 4.39 8.68
CA THR A 321 3.46 3.50 8.48
C THR A 321 3.02 2.07 8.21
N CYS A 322 3.70 1.43 7.26
CA CYS A 322 3.47 0.02 6.93
C CYS A 322 4.27 -0.89 7.87
N ASN A 323 3.57 -1.62 8.74
CA ASN A 323 4.13 -2.65 9.61
C ASN A 323 3.61 -4.02 9.11
N LEU A 324 4.44 -4.79 8.39
CA LEU A 324 3.97 -5.92 7.57
C LEU A 324 4.64 -7.25 7.94
N VAL A 325 3.83 -8.32 7.93
CA VAL A 325 4.25 -9.72 7.98
C VAL A 325 3.42 -10.52 6.99
N SER A 326 4.02 -11.46 6.28
CA SER A 326 3.30 -12.33 5.35
C SER A 326 3.28 -13.77 5.83
N LEU A 327 2.09 -14.37 5.86
CA LEU A 327 1.86 -15.80 6.03
C LEU A 327 2.35 -16.53 4.77
N ASN A 328 3.21 -17.51 4.91
CA ASN A 328 3.64 -18.35 3.80
C ASN A 328 2.68 -19.54 3.64
N LEU A 329 1.69 -19.38 2.78
CA LEU A 329 0.65 -20.38 2.54
C LEU A 329 1.20 -21.69 1.99
N ALA A 330 2.38 -21.67 1.35
CA ALA A 330 3.07 -22.88 0.91
C ALA A 330 3.53 -23.79 2.06
N GLU A 331 3.71 -23.25 3.28
CA GLU A 331 4.25 -23.95 4.45
C GLU A 331 3.25 -24.07 5.61
N ILE A 332 2.09 -23.41 5.50
CA ILE A 332 1.06 -23.43 6.55
C ILE A 332 -0.03 -24.42 6.16
N GLU A 333 -0.24 -25.40 7.04
CA GLU A 333 -1.41 -26.29 6.99
C GLU A 333 -2.65 -25.54 7.48
N ARG A 334 -3.82 -25.77 6.87
CA ARG A 334 -5.06 -25.01 7.16
C ARG A 334 -5.42 -25.04 8.66
N GLU A 335 -5.26 -26.17 9.32
CA GLU A 335 -5.56 -26.37 10.74
C GLU A 335 -4.64 -25.56 11.67
N LYS A 336 -3.49 -25.13 11.16
CA LYS A 336 -2.52 -24.30 11.90
C LYS A 336 -2.59 -22.80 11.55
N LEU A 337 -3.54 -22.41 10.69
CA LEU A 337 -3.68 -21.04 10.21
C LEU A 337 -3.92 -20.06 11.37
N GLU A 338 -4.89 -20.34 12.25
CA GLU A 338 -5.20 -19.53 13.43
C GLU A 338 -3.96 -19.25 14.29
N LYS A 339 -3.20 -20.31 14.59
CA LYS A 339 -1.96 -20.18 15.38
C LYS A 339 -0.93 -19.25 14.72
N ASN A 340 -0.74 -19.39 13.40
CA ASN A 340 0.26 -18.57 12.69
C ASN A 340 -0.20 -17.12 12.52
N VAL A 341 -1.51 -16.89 12.32
CA VAL A 341 -2.07 -15.52 12.33
C VAL A 341 -1.90 -14.86 13.69
N ASN A 342 -2.17 -15.56 14.79
CA ASN A 342 -1.96 -15.05 16.15
C ASN A 342 -0.50 -14.64 16.38
N ILE A 343 0.45 -15.46 15.95
CA ILE A 343 1.88 -15.14 16.02
C ILE A 343 2.21 -13.90 15.19
N ALA A 344 1.66 -13.79 13.97
CA ALA A 344 1.89 -12.66 13.07
C ALA A 344 1.38 -11.35 13.65
N VAL A 345 0.14 -11.32 14.17
CA VAL A 345 -0.46 -10.14 14.82
C VAL A 345 0.38 -9.69 16.02
N ARG A 346 0.80 -10.63 16.88
CA ARG A 346 1.63 -10.34 18.06
C ARG A 346 3.01 -9.81 17.69
N ILE A 347 3.67 -10.38 16.67
CA ILE A 347 4.94 -9.88 16.13
C ILE A 347 4.80 -8.43 15.68
N LEU A 348 3.72 -8.10 14.97
CA LEU A 348 3.51 -6.76 14.43
C LEU A 348 3.17 -5.74 15.52
N ASP A 349 2.35 -6.11 16.50
CA ASP A 349 2.08 -5.24 17.65
C ASP A 349 3.36 -4.93 18.43
N ASN A 350 4.21 -5.94 18.66
CA ASN A 350 5.51 -5.74 19.30
C ASN A 350 6.48 -4.91 18.43
N THR A 351 6.41 -5.05 17.11
CA THR A 351 7.24 -4.26 16.17
C THR A 351 6.94 -2.76 16.28
N ILE A 352 5.65 -2.38 16.45
CA ILE A 352 5.25 -0.98 16.64
C ILE A 352 5.93 -0.37 17.88
N ASP A 353 6.06 -1.13 18.97
CA ASP A 353 6.67 -0.64 20.20
C ASP A 353 8.20 -0.56 20.12
N LEU A 354 8.82 -1.33 19.23
CA LEU A 354 10.28 -1.40 19.07
C LEU A 354 10.82 -0.48 17.97
N THR A 355 9.99 -0.11 16.98
CA THR A 355 10.46 0.71 15.86
C THR A 355 10.88 2.11 16.30
N LYS A 356 11.95 2.63 15.70
CA LYS A 356 12.37 4.02 15.79
C LYS A 356 12.12 4.70 14.46
N THR A 357 10.95 5.32 14.34
CA THR A 357 10.59 5.98 13.09
C THR A 357 11.42 7.25 12.87
N PRO A 358 11.71 7.62 11.62
CA PRO A 358 12.55 8.78 11.31
C PRO A 358 11.87 10.14 11.59
N ILE A 359 10.57 10.15 11.81
CA ILE A 359 9.75 11.35 11.97
C ILE A 359 8.70 11.19 13.08
N LYS A 360 8.34 12.28 13.74
CA LYS A 360 7.43 12.26 14.90
C LYS A 360 5.97 12.01 14.56
N GLU A 361 5.55 12.41 13.37
CA GLU A 361 4.20 12.16 12.84
C GLU A 361 3.91 10.65 12.72
N SER A 362 4.93 9.87 12.38
CA SER A 362 4.81 8.41 12.33
C SER A 362 4.69 7.79 13.72
N ASP A 363 5.45 8.29 14.71
CA ASP A 363 5.31 7.88 16.10
C ASP A 363 3.90 8.19 16.62
N LYS A 364 3.34 9.35 16.23
CA LYS A 364 1.99 9.78 16.62
C LYS A 364 0.94 8.83 16.00
N HIS A 365 1.04 8.54 14.71
CA HIS A 365 0.14 7.61 14.01
C HIS A 365 0.22 6.20 14.61
N ASN A 366 1.43 5.67 14.80
CA ASN A 366 1.65 4.35 15.39
C ASN A 366 1.03 4.23 16.79
N ARG A 367 1.10 5.28 17.61
CA ARG A 367 0.44 5.29 18.92
C ARG A 367 -1.08 5.33 18.82
N ASN A 368 -1.62 6.15 17.92
CA ASN A 368 -3.06 6.39 17.83
C ASN A 368 -3.81 5.21 17.19
N TYR A 369 -3.27 4.62 16.13
CA TYR A 369 -3.96 3.59 15.34
C TYR A 369 -3.39 2.18 15.51
N ARG A 370 -2.13 2.02 15.90
CA ARG A 370 -1.43 0.73 15.96
C ARG A 370 -1.70 -0.13 14.72
N ALA A 371 -1.60 0.48 13.55
CA ALA A 371 -1.90 -0.15 12.27
C ALA A 371 -0.89 -1.26 11.94
N ILE A 372 -1.41 -2.44 11.62
CA ILE A 372 -0.63 -3.61 11.19
C ILE A 372 -1.18 -4.15 9.86
N GLY A 373 -0.35 -4.90 9.13
CA GLY A 373 -0.74 -5.56 7.89
C GLY A 373 -0.28 -7.02 7.88
N VAL A 374 -1.16 -7.93 8.26
CA VAL A 374 -0.98 -9.36 8.04
C VAL A 374 -1.36 -9.67 6.61
N GLY A 375 -0.40 -10.10 5.80
CA GLY A 375 -0.60 -10.47 4.41
C GLY A 375 -0.25 -11.93 4.15
N THR A 376 -0.14 -12.29 2.88
CA THR A 376 0.15 -13.64 2.43
C THR A 376 1.16 -13.67 1.30
N MET A 377 1.88 -14.78 1.17
CA MET A 377 2.64 -15.19 -0.01
C MET A 377 2.44 -16.68 -0.27
N GLY A 378 2.78 -17.15 -1.45
CA GLY A 378 2.70 -18.57 -1.78
C GLY A 378 1.29 -19.08 -2.06
N LEU A 379 0.35 -18.20 -2.48
CA LEU A 379 -1.01 -18.65 -2.83
C LEU A 379 -1.00 -19.66 -3.99
N ALA A 380 -0.20 -19.42 -5.03
CA ALA A 380 -0.08 -20.36 -6.15
C ALA A 380 0.51 -21.71 -5.70
N ASP A 381 1.46 -21.70 -4.75
CA ASP A 381 1.99 -22.94 -4.15
C ASP A 381 0.94 -23.67 -3.30
N TYR A 382 0.15 -22.91 -2.53
CA TYR A 382 -0.96 -23.46 -1.75
C TYR A 382 -1.97 -24.17 -2.65
N LEU A 383 -2.45 -23.50 -3.69
CA LEU A 383 -3.42 -24.09 -4.63
C LEU A 383 -2.85 -25.32 -5.33
N ALA A 384 -1.59 -25.27 -5.79
CA ALA A 384 -0.94 -26.43 -6.39
C ALA A 384 -0.79 -27.60 -5.38
N ARG A 385 -0.52 -27.31 -4.10
CA ARG A 385 -0.48 -28.31 -3.03
C ARG A 385 -1.83 -29.02 -2.86
N GLU A 386 -2.92 -28.26 -2.97
CA GLU A 386 -4.28 -28.76 -2.82
C GLU A 386 -4.89 -29.27 -4.16
N TYR A 387 -4.08 -29.39 -5.25
CA TYR A 387 -4.53 -29.81 -6.58
C TYR A 387 -5.61 -28.90 -7.18
N MET A 388 -5.51 -27.60 -6.95
CA MET A 388 -6.46 -26.59 -7.42
C MET A 388 -5.83 -25.70 -8.49
N ILE A 389 -6.61 -25.35 -9.52
CA ILE A 389 -6.23 -24.38 -10.55
C ILE A 389 -6.64 -22.98 -10.06
N TYR A 390 -5.78 -21.99 -10.27
CA TYR A 390 -5.96 -20.64 -9.76
C TYR A 390 -7.31 -20.01 -10.16
N GLU A 391 -7.67 -20.13 -11.45
CA GLU A 391 -8.89 -19.52 -12.01
C GLU A 391 -10.18 -20.17 -11.51
N ASP A 392 -10.12 -21.43 -11.13
CA ASP A 392 -11.27 -22.20 -10.64
C ASP A 392 -11.43 -22.14 -9.10
N SER A 393 -10.49 -21.47 -8.40
CA SER A 393 -10.38 -21.51 -6.93
C SER A 393 -10.97 -20.30 -6.22
N ILE A 394 -11.82 -19.51 -6.88
CA ILE A 394 -12.33 -18.24 -6.33
C ILE A 394 -13.05 -18.43 -4.98
N LEU A 395 -13.80 -19.50 -4.80
CA LEU A 395 -14.52 -19.78 -3.55
C LEU A 395 -13.56 -20.21 -2.42
N GLU A 396 -12.58 -21.05 -2.72
CA GLU A 396 -11.55 -21.46 -1.76
C GLU A 396 -10.71 -20.27 -1.29
N ILE A 397 -10.34 -19.39 -2.23
CA ILE A 397 -9.60 -18.16 -1.92
C ILE A 397 -10.44 -17.21 -1.05
N ASP A 398 -11.72 -17.05 -1.36
CA ASP A 398 -12.65 -16.26 -0.57
C ASP A 398 -12.73 -16.77 0.89
N GLU A 399 -12.92 -18.06 1.08
CA GLU A 399 -12.99 -18.71 2.40
C GLU A 399 -11.65 -18.61 3.16
N LEU A 400 -10.53 -18.79 2.47
CA LEU A 400 -9.20 -18.66 3.07
C LEU A 400 -8.95 -17.27 3.61
N PHE A 401 -9.31 -16.23 2.84
CA PHE A 401 -9.13 -14.84 3.27
C PHE A 401 -10.14 -14.40 4.32
N GLU A 402 -11.35 -14.96 4.33
CA GLU A 402 -12.29 -14.82 5.45
C GLU A 402 -11.69 -15.35 6.76
N GLU A 403 -11.09 -16.54 6.74
CA GLU A 403 -10.45 -17.10 7.94
C GLU A 403 -9.26 -16.25 8.41
N ILE A 404 -8.43 -15.74 7.48
CA ILE A 404 -7.31 -14.84 7.83
C ILE A 404 -7.83 -13.56 8.49
N ALA A 405 -8.89 -12.97 7.95
CA ALA A 405 -9.55 -11.78 8.51
C ALA A 405 -10.12 -12.05 9.92
N LEU A 406 -10.87 -13.15 10.06
CA LEU A 406 -11.44 -13.60 11.33
C LEU A 406 -10.37 -13.80 12.40
N TYR A 407 -9.31 -14.56 12.08
CA TYR A 407 -8.25 -14.85 13.05
C TYR A 407 -7.39 -13.62 13.35
N SER A 408 -7.21 -12.70 12.39
CA SER A 408 -6.53 -11.43 12.64
C SER A 408 -7.31 -10.56 13.63
N LEU A 409 -8.62 -10.46 13.45
CA LEU A 409 -9.49 -9.70 14.35
C LEU A 409 -9.55 -10.35 15.74
N LYS A 410 -9.73 -11.68 15.81
CA LYS A 410 -9.70 -12.44 17.08
C LYS A 410 -8.39 -12.22 17.83
N SER A 411 -7.27 -12.31 17.13
CA SER A 411 -5.94 -12.14 17.73
C SER A 411 -5.73 -10.73 18.26
N SER A 412 -6.21 -9.70 17.53
CA SER A 412 -6.15 -8.30 17.98
C SER A 412 -7.06 -8.04 19.17
N ALA A 413 -8.25 -8.67 19.24
CA ALA A 413 -9.14 -8.58 20.40
C ALA A 413 -8.52 -9.24 21.65
N LEU A 414 -7.88 -10.40 21.48
CA LEU A 414 -7.16 -11.06 22.58
C LEU A 414 -5.97 -10.23 23.07
N LEU A 415 -5.25 -9.53 22.17
CA LEU A 415 -4.21 -8.57 22.59
C LEU A 415 -4.80 -7.34 23.27
N ALA A 416 -5.98 -6.88 22.89
CA ALA A 416 -6.67 -5.80 23.58
C ALA A 416 -7.06 -6.20 25.00
N LYS A 417 -7.48 -7.44 25.24
CA LYS A 417 -7.70 -7.99 26.58
C LYS A 417 -6.43 -7.92 27.45
N GLU A 418 -5.25 -8.18 26.87
CA GLU A 418 -3.96 -8.14 27.58
C GLU A 418 -3.44 -6.71 27.79
N ARG A 419 -3.60 -5.82 26.79
CA ARG A 419 -2.83 -4.55 26.67
C ARG A 419 -3.70 -3.30 26.48
N GLY A 420 -5.02 -3.45 26.45
CA GLY A 420 -5.97 -2.40 26.11
C GLY A 420 -6.13 -2.19 24.60
N SER A 421 -7.25 -1.61 24.21
CA SER A 421 -7.56 -1.25 22.82
C SER A 421 -6.68 -0.09 22.34
N TYR A 422 -6.60 0.08 20.99
CA TYR A 422 -5.91 1.24 20.42
C TYR A 422 -6.66 2.56 20.75
N PRO A 423 -5.96 3.71 20.87
CA PRO A 423 -6.58 4.95 21.34
C PRO A 423 -7.77 5.45 20.53
N MET A 424 -7.76 5.28 19.20
CA MET A 424 -8.85 5.72 18.31
C MET A 424 -9.96 4.66 18.13
N PHE A 425 -10.03 3.65 19.00
CA PHE A 425 -11.04 2.59 18.90
C PHE A 425 -12.46 3.12 19.05
N LYS A 426 -12.70 4.01 20.03
CA LYS A 426 -14.04 4.48 20.35
C LYS A 426 -14.64 5.32 19.21
N GLY A 427 -15.81 4.93 18.73
CA GLY A 427 -16.49 5.53 17.59
C GLY A 427 -16.10 4.93 16.23
N SER A 428 -15.10 4.04 16.18
CA SER A 428 -14.71 3.31 14.95
C SER A 428 -15.82 2.35 14.48
N GLN A 429 -15.71 1.82 13.27
CA GLN A 429 -16.59 0.75 12.81
C GLN A 429 -16.44 -0.51 13.67
N TRP A 430 -15.24 -0.77 14.22
CA TRP A 430 -15.00 -1.85 15.17
C TRP A 430 -15.84 -1.70 16.45
N ASP A 431 -15.87 -0.48 17.04
CA ASP A 431 -16.70 -0.16 18.23
C ASP A 431 -18.20 -0.24 17.92
N ARG A 432 -18.59 0.00 16.68
CA ARG A 432 -19.99 -0.10 16.20
C ARG A 432 -20.38 -1.51 15.74
N GLU A 433 -19.52 -2.48 15.95
CA GLU A 433 -19.73 -3.90 15.58
C GLU A 433 -20.00 -4.08 14.06
N VAL A 434 -19.35 -3.27 13.21
CA VAL A 434 -19.36 -3.41 11.75
C VAL A 434 -17.97 -3.87 11.29
N PHE A 435 -17.83 -5.15 10.94
CA PHE A 435 -16.57 -5.75 10.54
C PHE A 435 -16.59 -6.04 9.04
N PHE A 436 -15.58 -5.54 8.30
CA PHE A 436 -15.48 -5.72 6.85
C PHE A 436 -16.81 -5.39 6.13
N GLN A 437 -17.46 -4.28 6.52
CA GLN A 437 -18.75 -3.79 6.00
C GLN A 437 -19.96 -4.72 6.26
N LYS A 438 -19.89 -5.56 7.28
CA LYS A 438 -20.94 -6.51 7.63
C LYS A 438 -21.21 -6.47 9.12
N ASP A 439 -22.46 -6.65 9.51
CA ASP A 439 -22.90 -6.81 10.88
C ASP A 439 -22.88 -8.28 11.32
N GLU A 440 -23.10 -8.53 12.60
CA GLU A 440 -23.14 -9.88 13.18
C GLU A 440 -24.19 -10.76 12.48
N LYS A 441 -25.37 -10.22 12.18
CA LYS A 441 -26.45 -10.96 11.53
C LYS A 441 -26.01 -11.51 10.18
N TRP A 442 -25.31 -10.70 9.37
CA TRP A 442 -24.80 -11.15 8.09
C TRP A 442 -23.88 -12.38 8.25
N TYR A 443 -22.95 -12.33 9.23
CA TYR A 443 -22.03 -13.45 9.46
C TYR A 443 -22.74 -14.73 9.93
N LEU A 444 -23.75 -14.59 10.78
CA LEU A 444 -24.53 -15.73 11.25
C LEU A 444 -25.33 -16.43 10.13
N GLU A 445 -25.80 -15.65 9.15
CA GLU A 445 -26.61 -16.15 8.03
C GLU A 445 -25.78 -16.64 6.84
N ASN A 446 -24.60 -16.05 6.58
CA ASN A 446 -23.87 -16.20 5.31
C ASN A 446 -22.47 -16.84 5.44
N SER A 447 -21.87 -16.82 6.63
CA SER A 447 -20.51 -17.35 6.81
C SER A 447 -20.51 -18.82 7.23
N LYS A 448 -19.62 -19.63 6.64
CA LYS A 448 -19.30 -20.99 7.12
C LYS A 448 -18.67 -20.97 8.52
N PHE A 449 -18.11 -19.85 8.94
CA PHE A 449 -17.44 -19.66 10.23
C PHE A 449 -18.33 -18.92 11.24
N SER A 450 -19.65 -18.98 11.07
CA SER A 450 -20.65 -18.23 11.86
C SER A 450 -20.41 -18.30 13.37
N GLN A 451 -20.17 -19.52 13.92
CA GLN A 451 -19.92 -19.69 15.35
C GLN A 451 -18.62 -19.00 15.81
N LYS A 452 -17.55 -19.05 15.01
CA LYS A 452 -16.28 -18.36 15.32
C LYS A 452 -16.45 -16.84 15.24
N TRP A 453 -17.22 -16.34 14.27
CA TRP A 453 -17.53 -14.91 14.17
C TRP A 453 -18.32 -14.44 15.39
N LYS A 454 -19.30 -15.19 15.86
CA LYS A 454 -20.02 -14.87 17.08
C LYS A 454 -19.09 -14.67 18.28
N GLU A 455 -18.13 -15.59 18.49
CA GLU A 455 -17.11 -15.47 19.53
C GLU A 455 -16.28 -14.19 19.37
N VAL A 456 -15.96 -13.81 18.13
CA VAL A 456 -15.18 -12.59 17.86
C VAL A 456 -16.00 -11.33 18.15
N PHE A 457 -17.29 -11.28 17.80
CA PHE A 457 -18.18 -10.17 18.17
C PHE A 457 -18.24 -9.98 19.69
N GLU A 458 -18.40 -11.07 20.45
CA GLU A 458 -18.39 -11.03 21.92
C GLU A 458 -17.06 -10.50 22.46
N LEU A 459 -15.92 -10.98 21.93
CA LEU A 459 -14.59 -10.52 22.35
C LEU A 459 -14.36 -9.02 22.04
N VAL A 460 -14.73 -8.56 20.86
CA VAL A 460 -14.55 -7.15 20.45
C VAL A 460 -15.46 -6.25 21.29
N LYS A 461 -16.68 -6.66 21.56
CA LYS A 461 -17.61 -5.92 22.42
C LYS A 461 -17.09 -5.75 23.83
N GLU A 462 -16.45 -6.78 24.40
CA GLU A 462 -15.95 -6.77 25.77
C GLU A 462 -14.61 -6.03 25.91
N TYR A 463 -13.65 -6.24 24.98
CA TYR A 463 -12.27 -5.77 25.10
C TYR A 463 -11.85 -4.73 24.06
N GLY A 464 -12.65 -4.51 23.01
CA GLY A 464 -12.21 -3.78 21.82
C GLY A 464 -11.16 -4.56 21.02
N ILE A 465 -10.37 -3.85 20.21
CA ILE A 465 -9.24 -4.42 19.48
C ILE A 465 -7.97 -3.61 19.69
N ARG A 466 -6.80 -4.26 19.60
CA ARG A 466 -5.49 -3.65 19.83
C ARG A 466 -4.99 -2.84 18.63
N ASN A 467 -5.39 -3.18 17.40
CA ASN A 467 -4.84 -2.67 16.16
C ASN A 467 -5.96 -2.11 15.27
N GLY A 468 -5.89 -0.83 14.89
CA GLY A 468 -6.92 -0.15 14.09
C GLY A 468 -7.01 -0.63 12.64
N GLU A 469 -5.90 -1.15 12.08
CA GLU A 469 -5.84 -1.87 10.80
C GLU A 469 -5.19 -3.24 11.03
N LEU A 470 -5.62 -4.26 10.27
CA LEU A 470 -5.24 -5.65 10.54
C LEU A 470 -4.51 -6.33 9.39
N THR A 471 -4.98 -6.18 8.16
CA THR A 471 -4.53 -6.96 7.01
C THR A 471 -4.11 -6.10 5.83
N ALA A 472 -3.04 -6.52 5.14
CA ALA A 472 -2.51 -5.89 3.93
C ALA A 472 -1.73 -6.93 3.12
N VAL A 473 -1.94 -7.00 1.81
CA VAL A 473 -1.30 -8.00 0.95
C VAL A 473 -0.21 -7.35 0.11
N ALA A 474 1.04 -7.49 0.56
CA ALA A 474 2.24 -6.94 -0.08
C ALA A 474 2.69 -7.78 -1.30
N PRO A 475 3.50 -7.21 -2.22
CA PRO A 475 3.97 -7.94 -3.40
C PRO A 475 4.98 -9.04 -3.08
N ASN A 476 5.73 -8.93 -1.99
CA ASN A 476 6.67 -9.95 -1.45
C ASN A 476 7.76 -10.44 -2.42
N THR A 477 8.17 -9.67 -3.40
CA THR A 477 9.07 -10.10 -4.48
C THR A 477 10.38 -10.69 -3.96
N SER A 478 11.07 -9.98 -3.07
CA SER A 478 12.34 -10.45 -2.50
C SER A 478 12.16 -11.47 -1.37
N THR A 479 11.16 -11.28 -0.53
CA THR A 479 10.96 -12.14 0.65
C THR A 479 10.41 -13.51 0.27
N SER A 480 9.61 -13.62 -0.79
CA SER A 480 9.16 -14.92 -1.32
C SER A 480 10.35 -15.77 -1.84
N LEU A 481 11.33 -15.14 -2.49
CA LEU A 481 12.56 -15.81 -2.91
C LEU A 481 13.36 -16.34 -1.71
N LEU A 482 13.39 -15.58 -0.61
CA LEU A 482 14.01 -16.01 0.64
C LEU A 482 13.29 -17.21 1.25
N MET A 483 11.96 -17.19 1.21
CA MET A 483 11.13 -18.25 1.77
C MET A 483 11.01 -19.49 0.86
N GLY A 484 11.35 -19.35 -0.44
CA GLY A 484 11.23 -20.42 -1.43
C GLY A 484 9.78 -20.70 -1.83
N SER A 485 8.98 -19.65 -1.93
CA SER A 485 7.57 -19.69 -2.33
C SER A 485 7.28 -18.70 -3.45
N THR A 486 6.10 -18.81 -4.07
CA THR A 486 5.60 -17.83 -5.03
C THR A 486 5.27 -16.50 -4.34
N ALA A 487 5.37 -15.40 -5.09
CA ALA A 487 5.18 -14.06 -4.55
C ALA A 487 3.69 -13.73 -4.36
N SER A 488 3.37 -13.09 -3.23
CA SER A 488 2.04 -12.54 -2.94
C SER A 488 0.89 -13.55 -3.15
N VAL A 489 -0.18 -13.07 -3.74
CA VAL A 489 -1.38 -13.82 -4.13
C VAL A 489 -1.48 -14.06 -5.63
N ASN A 490 -0.44 -13.72 -6.37
CA ASN A 490 -0.41 -13.79 -7.82
C ASN A 490 -0.24 -15.23 -8.34
N PRO A 491 -0.72 -15.52 -9.56
CA PRO A 491 -0.23 -16.67 -10.32
C PRO A 491 1.29 -16.57 -10.50
N THR A 492 1.96 -17.69 -10.82
CA THR A 492 3.40 -17.64 -11.05
C THR A 492 3.73 -16.90 -12.36
N PHE A 493 4.78 -16.06 -12.34
CA PHE A 493 5.26 -15.43 -13.57
C PHE A 493 5.77 -16.46 -14.59
N SER A 494 6.55 -17.42 -14.10
CA SER A 494 7.01 -18.57 -14.85
C SER A 494 7.23 -19.74 -13.92
N ARG A 495 7.00 -20.95 -14.40
CA ARG A 495 7.27 -22.18 -13.66
C ARG A 495 8.76 -22.42 -13.43
N PHE A 496 9.58 -21.93 -14.36
CA PHE A 496 11.04 -21.95 -14.30
C PHE A 496 11.61 -20.70 -14.96
N TYR A 497 12.55 -20.04 -14.28
CA TYR A 497 13.31 -18.92 -14.83
C TYR A 497 14.71 -18.83 -14.23
N ILE A 498 15.59 -18.10 -14.89
CA ILE A 498 16.93 -17.82 -14.39
C ILE A 498 16.99 -16.38 -13.89
N GLU A 499 17.08 -16.21 -12.60
CA GLU A 499 17.30 -14.92 -11.96
C GLU A 499 18.76 -14.52 -12.18
N LYS A 500 19.00 -13.45 -12.94
CA LYS A 500 20.33 -12.87 -13.14
C LYS A 500 20.51 -11.69 -12.18
N ASN A 501 21.56 -11.70 -11.40
CA ASN A 501 21.96 -10.59 -10.56
C ASN A 501 23.45 -10.30 -10.72
N GLN A 502 23.96 -9.21 -10.13
CA GLN A 502 25.38 -8.81 -10.23
C GLN A 502 26.38 -9.89 -9.80
N LYS A 503 25.95 -10.94 -9.10
CA LYS A 503 26.79 -12.02 -8.55
C LYS A 503 26.63 -13.37 -9.25
N GLY A 504 25.77 -13.44 -10.28
CA GLY A 504 25.58 -14.66 -11.06
C GLY A 504 24.12 -14.92 -11.45
N ALA A 505 23.89 -16.08 -12.05
CA ALA A 505 22.58 -16.56 -12.49
C ALA A 505 22.12 -17.70 -11.56
N VAL A 506 20.93 -17.59 -11.01
CA VAL A 506 20.33 -18.58 -10.11
C VAL A 506 19.04 -19.13 -10.74
N PRO A 507 18.95 -20.46 -10.97
CA PRO A 507 17.70 -21.05 -11.43
C PRO A 507 16.63 -20.96 -10.34
N ARG A 508 15.43 -20.56 -10.73
CA ARG A 508 14.24 -20.52 -9.89
C ARG A 508 13.20 -21.47 -10.47
N VAL A 509 12.54 -22.20 -9.59
CA VAL A 509 11.54 -23.19 -9.96
C VAL A 509 10.42 -23.17 -8.93
N VAL A 510 9.18 -23.31 -9.35
CA VAL A 510 8.03 -23.45 -8.44
C VAL A 510 8.16 -24.73 -7.61
N LYS A 511 7.67 -24.69 -6.38
CA LYS A 511 7.92 -25.73 -5.34
C LYS A 511 7.53 -27.14 -5.77
N TYR A 512 6.40 -27.31 -6.45
CA TYR A 512 5.85 -28.59 -6.86
C TYR A 512 5.93 -28.84 -8.38
N LEU A 513 6.95 -28.30 -9.06
CA LEU A 513 7.08 -28.41 -10.52
C LEU A 513 7.05 -29.87 -11.02
N LYS A 514 7.73 -30.77 -10.30
CA LYS A 514 7.90 -32.16 -10.72
C LYS A 514 6.56 -32.91 -10.85
N ASP A 515 5.67 -32.74 -9.87
CA ASP A 515 4.49 -33.57 -9.74
C ASP A 515 3.18 -32.80 -10.00
N ARG A 516 3.23 -31.45 -9.95
CA ARG A 516 2.04 -30.58 -9.97
C ARG A 516 2.19 -29.37 -10.88
N ALA A 517 3.04 -29.46 -11.91
CA ALA A 517 3.27 -28.37 -12.86
C ALA A 517 1.98 -27.83 -13.51
N TRP A 518 0.99 -28.70 -13.72
CA TRP A 518 -0.30 -28.33 -14.30
C TRP A 518 -1.09 -27.33 -13.46
N PHE A 519 -0.93 -27.36 -12.16
CA PHE A 519 -1.63 -26.47 -11.21
C PHE A 519 -0.97 -25.10 -11.03
N TYR A 520 0.08 -24.81 -11.82
CA TYR A 520 0.71 -23.48 -11.87
C TYR A 520 0.44 -22.80 -13.20
N PRO A 521 -0.71 -22.14 -13.40
CA PRO A 521 -0.87 -21.28 -14.57
C PRO A 521 0.15 -20.15 -14.54
N GLU A 522 0.79 -19.88 -15.66
CA GLU A 522 1.64 -18.68 -15.77
C GLU A 522 0.76 -17.45 -15.88
N PHE A 523 1.11 -16.38 -15.18
CA PHE A 523 0.27 -15.18 -15.03
C PHE A 523 -0.18 -14.60 -16.37
N LYS A 524 0.69 -14.55 -17.38
CA LYS A 524 0.36 -14.12 -18.75
C LYS A 524 -0.73 -14.95 -19.45
N ASN A 525 -1.06 -16.12 -18.90
CA ASN A 525 -2.06 -17.04 -19.46
C ASN A 525 -3.38 -17.02 -18.68
N VAL A 526 -3.40 -16.43 -17.48
CA VAL A 526 -4.60 -16.24 -16.67
C VAL A 526 -5.45 -15.12 -17.28
N ASP A 527 -6.76 -15.33 -17.35
CA ASP A 527 -7.68 -14.30 -17.83
C ASP A 527 -7.66 -13.09 -16.86
N PRO A 528 -7.33 -11.87 -17.35
CA PRO A 528 -7.23 -10.68 -16.50
C PRO A 528 -8.51 -10.36 -15.74
N GLN A 529 -9.68 -10.60 -16.29
CA GLN A 529 -10.95 -10.33 -15.61
C GLN A 529 -11.21 -11.33 -14.47
N THR A 530 -10.90 -12.61 -14.69
CA THR A 530 -10.99 -13.63 -13.64
C THR A 530 -10.00 -13.34 -12.51
N TYR A 531 -8.77 -12.94 -12.85
CA TYR A 531 -7.79 -12.51 -11.86
C TYR A 531 -8.30 -11.33 -11.01
N VAL A 532 -8.86 -10.31 -11.64
CA VAL A 532 -9.39 -9.13 -10.93
C VAL A 532 -10.56 -9.50 -10.01
N LYS A 533 -11.45 -10.42 -10.43
CA LYS A 533 -12.52 -10.92 -9.55
C LYS A 533 -11.97 -11.62 -8.32
N ILE A 534 -10.90 -12.41 -8.46
CA ILE A 534 -10.19 -13.02 -7.33
C ILE A 534 -9.62 -11.94 -6.41
N MET A 535 -8.99 -10.89 -6.97
CA MET A 535 -8.48 -9.77 -6.17
C MET A 535 -9.58 -9.03 -5.42
N GLY A 536 -10.76 -8.86 -6.01
CA GLY A 536 -11.94 -8.32 -5.35
C GLY A 536 -12.38 -9.18 -4.15
N ARG A 537 -12.34 -10.53 -4.28
CA ARG A 537 -12.62 -11.45 -3.15
C ARG A 537 -11.60 -11.32 -2.02
N ILE A 538 -10.33 -11.21 -2.35
CA ILE A 538 -9.28 -10.97 -1.35
C ILE A 538 -9.45 -9.59 -0.71
N GLY A 539 -9.72 -8.57 -1.52
CA GLY A 539 -9.87 -7.17 -1.09
C GLY A 539 -11.00 -6.94 -0.09
N LYS A 540 -12.11 -7.69 -0.19
CA LYS A 540 -13.24 -7.56 0.74
C LYS A 540 -12.93 -8.07 2.16
N TRP A 541 -11.89 -8.91 2.32
CA TRP A 541 -11.40 -9.42 3.60
C TRP A 541 -10.10 -8.75 4.07
N THR A 542 -9.64 -7.75 3.32
CA THR A 542 -8.42 -7.01 3.64
C THR A 542 -8.79 -5.61 4.11
N THR A 543 -8.40 -5.21 5.32
CA THR A 543 -8.73 -3.88 5.84
C THR A 543 -8.06 -2.76 5.04
N GLN A 544 -6.81 -2.95 4.67
CA GLN A 544 -6.04 -2.04 3.83
C GLN A 544 -6.14 -2.48 2.35
N GLY A 545 -5.04 -2.68 1.65
CA GLY A 545 -5.03 -2.98 0.21
C GLY A 545 -4.37 -4.30 -0.18
N VAL A 546 -4.43 -4.56 -1.47
CA VAL A 546 -3.77 -5.66 -2.15
C VAL A 546 -2.92 -5.08 -3.27
N SER A 547 -1.63 -5.41 -3.32
CA SER A 547 -0.73 -5.00 -4.42
C SER A 547 -1.08 -5.78 -5.69
N MET A 548 -2.13 -5.33 -6.38
CA MET A 548 -2.67 -5.98 -7.58
C MET A 548 -1.93 -5.52 -8.83
N GLU A 549 -1.09 -6.37 -9.41
CA GLU A 549 -0.49 -6.16 -10.73
C GLU A 549 -1.40 -6.70 -11.83
N LEU A 550 -1.39 -6.04 -12.99
CA LEU A 550 -2.07 -6.55 -14.19
C LEU A 550 -1.03 -6.86 -15.26
N ILE A 551 -1.17 -8.00 -15.95
CA ILE A 551 -0.29 -8.41 -17.03
C ILE A 551 -1.11 -8.60 -18.31
N PHE A 552 -0.70 -7.89 -19.35
CA PHE A 552 -1.29 -8.01 -20.68
C PHE A 552 -0.26 -8.50 -21.70
N ASP A 553 -0.50 -9.68 -22.26
CA ASP A 553 0.32 -10.23 -23.35
C ASP A 553 -0.17 -9.68 -24.69
N LEU A 554 0.48 -8.61 -25.17
CA LEU A 554 0.12 -7.93 -26.42
C LEU A 554 0.28 -8.85 -27.66
N ASN A 555 0.96 -10.00 -27.53
CA ASN A 555 1.04 -11.01 -28.59
C ASN A 555 -0.30 -11.76 -28.78
N LYS A 556 -1.23 -11.67 -27.83
CA LYS A 556 -2.56 -12.30 -27.87
C LYS A 556 -3.65 -11.39 -28.47
N ASN A 557 -3.29 -10.39 -29.27
CA ASN A 557 -4.22 -9.41 -29.86
C ASN A 557 -5.09 -8.67 -28.82
N ILE A 558 -4.56 -8.39 -27.64
CA ILE A 558 -5.25 -7.58 -26.61
C ILE A 558 -5.51 -6.18 -27.15
N LYS A 559 -6.75 -5.74 -27.05
CA LYS A 559 -7.20 -4.41 -27.48
C LYS A 559 -7.27 -3.46 -26.30
N ALA A 560 -7.23 -2.16 -26.57
CA ALA A 560 -7.45 -1.14 -25.54
C ALA A 560 -8.79 -1.34 -24.78
N LYS A 561 -9.81 -1.93 -25.44
CA LYS A 561 -11.07 -2.28 -24.81
C LYS A 561 -10.90 -3.34 -23.72
N ASP A 562 -10.07 -4.35 -23.91
CA ASP A 562 -9.87 -5.42 -22.94
C ASP A 562 -9.22 -4.88 -21.65
N ILE A 563 -8.29 -3.93 -21.80
CA ILE A 563 -7.67 -3.20 -20.67
C ILE A 563 -8.72 -2.34 -19.96
N TYR A 564 -9.51 -1.59 -20.71
CA TYR A 564 -10.62 -0.78 -20.20
C TYR A 564 -11.60 -1.65 -19.40
N ASP A 565 -12.08 -2.74 -19.99
CA ASP A 565 -13.02 -3.65 -19.35
C ASP A 565 -12.44 -4.28 -18.06
N THR A 566 -11.14 -4.60 -18.06
CA THR A 566 -10.44 -5.13 -16.87
C THR A 566 -10.39 -4.09 -15.74
N LEU A 567 -10.04 -2.84 -16.04
CA LEU A 567 -9.99 -1.76 -15.03
C LEU A 567 -11.40 -1.40 -14.51
N MET A 568 -12.41 -1.39 -15.39
CA MET A 568 -13.80 -1.22 -14.98
C MET A 568 -14.30 -2.37 -14.10
N THR A 569 -13.87 -3.59 -14.39
CA THR A 569 -14.16 -4.76 -13.56
C THR A 569 -13.49 -4.62 -12.18
N ALA A 570 -12.23 -4.15 -12.12
CA ALA A 570 -11.54 -3.91 -10.85
C ALA A 570 -12.33 -2.94 -9.95
N TRP A 571 -12.79 -1.84 -10.50
CA TRP A 571 -13.64 -0.89 -9.77
C TRP A 571 -14.96 -1.53 -9.29
N LYS A 572 -15.66 -2.26 -10.18
CA LYS A 572 -16.96 -2.89 -9.88
C LYS A 572 -16.86 -4.01 -8.85
N GLU A 573 -15.78 -4.80 -8.88
CA GLU A 573 -15.52 -5.86 -7.90
C GLU A 573 -15.01 -5.32 -6.54
N GLY A 574 -14.92 -3.99 -6.39
CA GLY A 574 -14.53 -3.35 -5.13
C GLY A 574 -13.04 -3.41 -4.82
N CYS A 575 -12.19 -3.64 -5.84
CA CYS A 575 -10.75 -3.46 -5.67
C CYS A 575 -10.45 -2.02 -5.24
N LYS A 576 -9.50 -1.84 -4.31
CA LYS A 576 -9.15 -0.52 -3.76
C LYS A 576 -8.06 0.17 -4.56
N SER A 577 -7.26 -0.60 -5.31
CA SER A 577 -6.13 -0.08 -6.07
C SER A 577 -5.74 -1.01 -7.22
N VAL A 578 -5.07 -0.43 -8.21
CA VAL A 578 -4.30 -1.15 -9.25
C VAL A 578 -2.86 -0.64 -9.16
N TYR A 579 -1.93 -1.58 -8.99
CA TYR A 579 -0.50 -1.31 -8.91
C TYR A 579 0.11 -1.17 -10.31
N TYR A 580 1.01 -2.03 -10.73
CA TYR A 580 1.58 -1.97 -12.08
C TYR A 580 0.66 -2.56 -13.15
N ILE A 581 0.70 -1.96 -14.35
CA ILE A 581 0.27 -2.62 -15.58
C ILE A 581 1.51 -3.00 -16.39
N ARG A 582 1.72 -4.29 -16.57
CA ARG A 582 2.85 -4.84 -17.35
C ARG A 582 2.37 -5.34 -18.69
N THR A 583 3.11 -5.01 -19.75
CA THR A 583 2.85 -5.48 -21.11
C THR A 583 3.99 -6.39 -21.58
N ILE A 584 3.65 -7.49 -22.24
CA ILE A 584 4.61 -8.43 -22.83
C ILE A 584 4.53 -8.31 -24.35
N GLN A 585 5.69 -8.05 -25.04
CA GLN A 585 5.81 -7.96 -26.50
C GLN A 585 6.87 -8.94 -27.04
N LYS A 586 6.69 -9.42 -28.28
CA LYS A 586 7.60 -10.39 -28.93
C LYS A 586 9.02 -9.90 -29.19
N SER A 587 9.25 -8.60 -29.29
CA SER A 587 10.54 -8.04 -29.74
C SER A 587 11.61 -7.95 -28.66
N THR A 588 11.29 -8.30 -27.42
CA THR A 588 12.25 -8.27 -26.32
C THR A 588 12.37 -9.65 -25.70
N ASN A 589 13.38 -10.41 -26.15
CA ASN A 589 14.01 -11.47 -25.35
C ASN A 589 14.75 -10.91 -24.11
N ILE A 590 14.53 -9.66 -23.82
CA ILE A 590 14.99 -8.94 -22.65
C ILE A 590 13.70 -8.44 -22.01
N MET A 591 13.25 -9.07 -20.91
CA MET A 591 12.55 -8.30 -19.90
C MET A 591 13.44 -7.08 -19.66
N ASN A 592 12.98 -5.90 -20.09
CA ASN A 592 13.49 -4.68 -19.47
C ASN A 592 13.06 -4.81 -18.02
N GLU A 593 13.92 -5.40 -17.20
CA GLU A 593 13.98 -5.21 -15.78
C GLU A 593 14.26 -3.71 -15.58
N LYS A 594 13.22 -2.88 -15.74
CA LYS A 594 13.19 -1.66 -14.96
C LYS A 594 13.30 -2.18 -13.53
N GLU A 595 14.35 -1.79 -12.86
CA GLU A 595 14.66 -2.16 -11.48
C GLU A 595 13.36 -2.15 -10.69
N GLU A 596 12.88 -3.33 -10.32
CA GLU A 596 11.74 -3.45 -9.43
C GLU A 596 12.05 -2.57 -8.23
N CYS A 597 11.09 -1.76 -7.80
CA CYS A 597 11.27 -0.90 -6.65
C CYS A 597 11.77 -1.72 -5.47
N GLU A 598 13.10 -1.81 -5.32
CA GLU A 598 13.73 -2.59 -4.26
C GLU A 598 13.32 -2.11 -2.86
N SER A 599 12.78 -0.88 -2.75
CA SER A 599 12.28 -0.34 -1.48
C SER A 599 10.96 -1.00 -1.06
N CYS A 600 10.20 -1.56 -2.00
CA CYS A 600 8.89 -2.17 -1.75
C CYS A 600 8.91 -3.69 -1.73
N SER A 601 10.03 -4.32 -2.08
CA SER A 601 10.19 -5.77 -1.94
C SER A 601 10.40 -6.13 -0.46
N GLY A 602 9.42 -5.79 0.36
CA GLY A 602 9.36 -6.12 1.78
C GLY A 602 8.63 -7.42 2.05
#